data_30684856b990f2bfd871c63e07c878d7
#
_entry.id   30684856b990f2bfd871c63e07c878d7
#
_cell.length_a   1.000
_cell.length_b   1.000
_cell.length_c   1.000
_cell.angle_alpha   90.00
_cell.angle_beta   90.00
_cell.angle_gamma   90.00
#
_symmetry.space_group_name_H-M   'P 1'
#
loop_
_entity.id
_entity.type
_entity.pdbx_description
1 polymer ?
#
loop_
_entity_poly.entity_id
_entity_poly.type
_entity_poly.pdbx_seq_one_letter_code
_entity_poly.pdbx_strand_id
1 'polypeptide(L)'
;VKVAKEACPLGLAPTSSTTATLVMGDALAVALLKARAFTAEDFALSHPGGALGRKLLLRVNDIMHTGDEIPHVKKTASLRDALLEVTRKNLGMTVICDDNMMIEGIFTDGDLRRVFDMGVDVRQLSIADVMTPAISPP
;
A
#
# COMPACT_ATOMS: atom_id res chain seq x y z
N VAL A 1 -24.52 32.00 -14.98
CA VAL A 1 -23.76 33.09 -14.31
C VAL A 1 -23.59 34.23 -15.30
N LYS A 2 -23.95 35.45 -14.89
CA LYS A 2 -23.81 36.64 -15.75
C LYS A 2 -22.39 37.19 -15.58
N VAL A 3 -21.72 37.42 -16.70
CA VAL A 3 -20.40 38.08 -16.73
C VAL A 3 -20.48 39.43 -17.46
N ALA A 4 -19.61 40.34 -17.15
CA ALA A 4 -19.61 41.69 -17.75
C ALA A 4 -19.16 41.64 -19.22
N LYS A 5 -18.19 40.77 -19.55
CA LYS A 5 -17.62 40.64 -20.90
C LYS A 5 -17.07 39.23 -21.09
N GLU A 6 -17.26 38.68 -22.29
CA GLU A 6 -16.54 37.46 -22.70
C GLU A 6 -15.09 37.75 -23.08
N ALA A 7 -14.19 36.78 -22.82
CA ALA A 7 -12.79 36.89 -23.19
C ALA A 7 -12.56 36.69 -24.71
N CYS A 8 -13.54 36.12 -25.41
CA CYS A 8 -13.47 35.94 -26.85
C CYS A 8 -13.37 37.31 -27.55
N PRO A 9 -12.37 37.54 -28.41
CA PRO A 9 -12.17 38.82 -29.11
C PRO A 9 -13.38 39.22 -29.98
N LEU A 10 -14.08 38.25 -30.50
CA LEU A 10 -15.28 38.46 -31.34
C LEU A 10 -16.58 38.57 -30.53
N GLY A 11 -16.53 38.28 -29.22
CA GLY A 11 -17.70 38.29 -28.38
C GLY A 11 -18.74 37.20 -28.68
N LEU A 12 -18.38 36.19 -29.48
CA LEU A 12 -19.30 35.15 -29.96
C LEU A 12 -19.21 33.83 -29.16
N ALA A 13 -18.01 33.48 -28.70
CA ALA A 13 -17.81 32.25 -27.96
C ALA A 13 -17.93 32.49 -26.45
N PRO A 14 -18.69 31.64 -25.73
CA PRO A 14 -18.72 31.68 -24.27
C PRO A 14 -17.36 31.26 -23.74
N THR A 15 -16.76 32.07 -22.89
CA THR A 15 -15.40 31.88 -22.31
C THR A 15 -15.42 32.25 -20.82
N SER A 16 -15.50 33.54 -20.50
CA SER A 16 -15.60 34.00 -19.11
C SER A 16 -16.86 33.47 -18.42
N SER A 17 -17.96 33.41 -19.14
CA SER A 17 -19.24 32.89 -18.60
C SER A 17 -19.17 31.38 -18.30
N THR A 18 -18.54 30.58 -19.15
CA THR A 18 -18.38 29.15 -18.92
C THR A 18 -17.44 28.87 -17.74
N THR A 19 -16.34 29.59 -17.65
CA THR A 19 -15.41 29.50 -16.52
C THR A 19 -16.09 29.87 -15.19
N ALA A 20 -16.79 31.00 -15.18
CA ALA A 20 -17.53 31.46 -14.00
C ALA A 20 -18.63 30.46 -13.58
N THR A 21 -19.30 29.83 -14.53
CA THR A 21 -20.34 28.82 -14.27
C THR A 21 -19.71 27.57 -13.67
N LEU A 22 -18.57 27.12 -14.18
CA LEU A 22 -17.84 25.96 -13.66
C LEU A 22 -17.42 26.20 -12.21
N VAL A 23 -16.77 27.33 -11.93
CA VAL A 23 -16.35 27.70 -10.57
C VAL A 23 -17.54 27.79 -9.60
N MET A 24 -18.66 28.35 -10.05
CA MET A 24 -19.88 28.42 -9.24
C MET A 24 -20.45 27.02 -8.95
N GLY A 25 -20.41 26.14 -9.94
CA GLY A 25 -20.82 24.73 -9.78
C GLY A 25 -19.97 24.00 -8.75
N ASP A 26 -18.66 24.15 -8.82
CA ASP A 26 -17.72 23.57 -7.87
C ASP A 26 -17.93 24.11 -6.45
N ALA A 27 -18.09 25.42 -6.32
CA ALA A 27 -18.36 26.06 -5.02
C ALA A 27 -19.66 25.52 -4.39
N LEU A 28 -20.71 25.38 -5.19
CA LEU A 28 -21.98 24.81 -4.74
C LEU A 28 -21.83 23.34 -4.35
N ALA A 29 -21.12 22.55 -5.14
CA ALA A 29 -20.86 21.15 -4.84
C ALA A 29 -20.11 20.99 -3.51
N VAL A 30 -19.06 21.78 -3.26
CA VAL A 30 -18.32 21.77 -2.00
C VAL A 30 -19.18 22.23 -0.82
N ALA A 31 -20.01 23.24 -1.01
CA ALA A 31 -20.96 23.69 0.03
C ALA A 31 -21.96 22.57 0.40
N LEU A 32 -22.49 21.87 -0.60
CA LEU A 32 -23.39 20.73 -0.40
C LEU A 32 -22.70 19.54 0.28
N LEU A 33 -21.46 19.23 -0.07
CA LEU A 33 -20.66 18.20 0.60
C LEU A 33 -20.56 18.50 2.11
N LYS A 34 -20.22 19.73 2.46
CA LYS A 34 -20.17 20.17 3.87
C LYS A 34 -21.51 20.09 4.57
N ALA A 35 -22.57 20.59 3.92
CA ALA A 35 -23.92 20.61 4.49
C ALA A 35 -24.47 19.20 4.74
N ARG A 36 -24.06 18.22 3.94
CA ARG A 36 -24.46 16.81 4.06
C ARG A 36 -23.52 15.96 4.90
N ALA A 37 -22.48 16.56 5.45
CA ALA A 37 -21.39 15.83 6.15
C ALA A 37 -20.85 14.64 5.32
N PHE A 38 -20.77 14.81 4.00
CA PHE A 38 -20.31 13.78 3.07
C PHE A 38 -18.85 13.44 3.32
N THR A 39 -18.56 12.16 3.52
CA THR A 39 -17.27 11.65 3.93
C THR A 39 -16.46 11.08 2.75
N ALA A 40 -15.18 10.80 3.00
CA ALA A 40 -14.34 10.08 2.04
C ALA A 40 -14.86 8.64 1.79
N GLU A 41 -15.48 8.02 2.77
CA GLU A 41 -16.10 6.69 2.65
C GLU A 41 -17.33 6.75 1.73
N ASP A 42 -18.19 7.77 1.87
CA ASP A 42 -19.33 7.97 0.97
C ASP A 42 -18.87 8.19 -0.47
N PHE A 43 -17.76 8.92 -0.66
CA PHE A 43 -17.16 9.10 -1.97
C PHE A 43 -16.67 7.77 -2.56
N ALA A 44 -15.97 6.96 -1.76
CA ALA A 44 -15.46 5.66 -2.17
C ALA A 44 -16.58 4.71 -2.57
N LEU A 45 -17.68 4.68 -1.81
CA LEU A 45 -18.88 3.89 -2.11
C LEU A 45 -19.56 4.34 -3.41
N SER A 46 -19.54 5.65 -3.70
CA SER A 46 -20.10 6.21 -4.94
C SER A 46 -19.23 5.90 -6.17
N HIS A 47 -17.93 5.62 -5.98
CA HIS A 47 -16.96 5.39 -7.06
C HIS A 47 -16.08 4.13 -6.81
N PRO A 48 -16.67 2.94 -6.60
CA PRO A 48 -15.94 1.76 -6.16
C PRO A 48 -14.87 1.26 -7.17
N GLY A 49 -15.11 1.50 -8.47
CA GLY A 49 -14.17 1.11 -9.54
C GLY A 49 -13.00 2.06 -9.75
N GLY A 50 -13.02 3.26 -9.17
CA GLY A 50 -11.96 4.25 -9.31
C GLY A 50 -10.73 3.92 -8.48
N ALA A 51 -9.54 4.40 -8.92
CA ALA A 51 -8.28 4.21 -8.16
C ALA A 51 -8.37 4.75 -6.74
N LEU A 52 -9.02 5.90 -6.56
CA LEU A 52 -9.21 6.52 -5.25
C LEU A 52 -10.21 5.75 -4.39
N GLY A 53 -11.33 5.26 -4.97
CA GLY A 53 -12.30 4.42 -4.27
C GLY A 53 -11.66 3.14 -3.76
N ARG A 54 -10.92 2.42 -4.59
CA ARG A 54 -10.16 1.24 -4.18
C ARG A 54 -9.19 1.52 -3.05
N LYS A 55 -8.42 2.63 -3.12
CA LYS A 55 -7.46 3.00 -2.09
C LYS A 55 -8.11 3.27 -0.72
N LEU A 56 -9.31 3.84 -0.70
CA LEU A 56 -10.03 4.18 0.53
C LEU A 56 -10.77 2.99 1.14
N LEU A 57 -11.23 2.04 0.31
CA LEU A 57 -12.01 0.88 0.76
C LEU A 57 -11.16 -0.35 1.05
N LEU A 58 -9.94 -0.45 0.48
CA LEU A 58 -9.08 -1.60 0.61
C LEU A 58 -8.57 -1.74 2.06
N ARG A 59 -8.83 -2.90 2.64
CA ARG A 59 -8.34 -3.28 3.97
C ARG A 59 -7.20 -4.30 3.83
N VAL A 60 -6.38 -4.41 4.86
CA VAL A 60 -5.31 -5.43 4.89
C VAL A 60 -5.89 -6.83 4.66
N ASN A 61 -7.04 -7.15 5.27
CA ASN A 61 -7.70 -8.44 5.11
C ASN A 61 -8.11 -8.77 3.66
N ASP A 62 -8.28 -7.76 2.80
CA ASP A 62 -8.69 -7.96 1.41
C ASP A 62 -7.51 -8.37 0.50
N ILE A 63 -6.28 -8.15 0.96
CA ILE A 63 -5.05 -8.38 0.19
C ILE A 63 -3.99 -9.22 0.91
N MET A 64 -4.16 -9.50 2.22
CA MET A 64 -3.18 -10.27 2.96
C MET A 64 -3.16 -11.73 2.53
N HIS A 65 -1.99 -12.32 2.57
CA HIS A 65 -1.84 -13.76 2.47
C HIS A 65 -2.22 -14.43 3.78
N THR A 66 -2.82 -15.61 3.71
CA THR A 66 -3.30 -16.35 4.89
C THR A 66 -2.92 -17.82 4.81
N GLY A 67 -2.90 -18.49 5.96
CA GLY A 67 -2.65 -19.94 6.04
C GLY A 67 -1.34 -20.32 5.35
N ASP A 68 -1.42 -21.28 4.43
CA ASP A 68 -0.27 -21.82 3.70
C ASP A 68 0.39 -20.83 2.75
N GLU A 69 -0.23 -19.69 2.46
CA GLU A 69 0.39 -18.67 1.61
C GLU A 69 1.42 -17.82 2.37
N ILE A 70 1.39 -17.83 3.69
CA ILE A 70 2.33 -17.07 4.52
C ILE A 70 3.71 -17.73 4.44
N PRO A 71 4.75 -17.02 3.93
CA PRO A 71 6.11 -17.54 3.94
C PRO A 71 6.65 -17.57 5.37
N HIS A 72 6.89 -18.74 5.92
CA HIS A 72 7.45 -18.85 7.26
C HIS A 72 8.40 -20.05 7.39
N VAL A 73 9.39 -19.90 8.24
CA VAL A 73 10.33 -20.94 8.62
C VAL A 73 10.58 -20.90 10.13
N LYS A 74 11.05 -22.01 10.68
CA LYS A 74 11.48 -22.04 12.09
C LYS A 74 12.85 -21.38 12.25
N LYS A 75 13.14 -20.87 13.43
CA LYS A 75 14.43 -20.29 13.79
C LYS A 75 15.62 -21.25 13.59
N THR A 76 15.38 -22.55 13.69
CA THR A 76 16.38 -23.60 13.49
C THR A 76 16.61 -23.94 12.02
N ALA A 77 15.88 -23.34 11.10
CA ALA A 77 16.03 -23.59 9.67
C ALA A 77 17.37 -23.07 9.13
N SER A 78 17.88 -23.72 8.08
CA SER A 78 19.03 -23.19 7.35
C SER A 78 18.64 -21.96 6.53
N LEU A 79 19.62 -21.11 6.24
CA LEU A 79 19.40 -19.98 5.30
C LEU A 79 18.91 -20.48 3.94
N ARG A 80 19.40 -21.65 3.49
CA ARG A 80 18.93 -22.27 2.24
C ARG A 80 17.44 -22.57 2.27
N ASP A 81 16.91 -23.15 3.34
CA ASP A 81 15.49 -23.49 3.45
C ASP A 81 14.63 -22.21 3.48
N ALA A 82 15.11 -21.17 4.16
CA ALA A 82 14.45 -19.86 4.15
C ALA A 82 14.38 -19.26 2.74
N LEU A 83 15.46 -19.34 1.96
CA LEU A 83 15.49 -18.86 0.57
C LEU A 83 14.57 -19.65 -0.35
N LEU A 84 14.46 -20.97 -0.15
CA LEU A 84 13.50 -21.80 -0.89
C LEU A 84 12.06 -21.38 -0.58
N GLU A 85 11.76 -21.07 0.68
CA GLU A 85 10.43 -20.59 1.08
C GLU A 85 10.12 -19.21 0.50
N VAL A 86 11.06 -18.25 0.55
CA VAL A 86 10.94 -16.94 -0.10
C VAL A 86 10.61 -17.09 -1.59
N THR A 87 11.34 -17.96 -2.28
CA THR A 87 11.15 -18.21 -3.72
C THR A 87 9.79 -18.87 -4.00
N ARG A 88 9.42 -19.86 -3.20
CA ARG A 88 8.16 -20.61 -3.38
C ARG A 88 6.94 -19.73 -3.20
N LYS A 89 6.96 -18.83 -2.21
CA LYS A 89 5.84 -17.93 -1.88
C LYS A 89 5.86 -16.61 -2.64
N ASN A 90 6.99 -16.26 -3.25
CA ASN A 90 7.16 -15.11 -4.13
C ASN A 90 6.77 -13.74 -3.51
N LEU A 91 7.01 -13.58 -2.20
CA LEU A 91 6.75 -12.33 -1.47
C LEU A 91 8.03 -11.54 -1.16
N GLY A 92 9.21 -12.00 -1.62
CA GLY A 92 10.50 -11.35 -1.38
C GLY A 92 10.94 -11.35 0.09
N MET A 93 10.27 -12.14 0.93
CA MET A 93 10.53 -12.23 2.36
C MET A 93 10.05 -13.56 2.94
N THR A 94 10.55 -13.90 4.14
CA THR A 94 9.96 -14.94 4.99
C THR A 94 9.95 -14.50 6.45
N VAL A 95 8.98 -14.96 7.19
CA VAL A 95 8.85 -14.73 8.65
C VAL A 95 9.51 -15.88 9.38
N ILE A 96 10.23 -15.59 10.45
CA ILE A 96 10.82 -16.59 11.34
C ILE A 96 9.94 -16.71 12.59
N CYS A 97 9.41 -17.90 12.83
CA CYS A 97 8.51 -18.18 13.93
C CYS A 97 9.04 -19.23 14.88
N ASP A 98 8.56 -19.20 16.12
CA ASP A 98 8.73 -20.28 17.07
C ASP A 98 7.71 -21.42 16.83
N ASP A 99 7.74 -22.45 17.69
CA ASP A 99 6.83 -23.60 17.61
C ASP A 99 5.35 -23.23 17.89
N ASN A 100 5.08 -22.08 18.48
CA ASN A 100 3.75 -21.54 18.75
C ASN A 100 3.29 -20.55 17.68
N MET A 101 4.01 -20.43 16.55
CA MET A 101 3.77 -19.48 15.47
C MET A 101 3.93 -17.99 15.91
N MET A 102 4.65 -17.73 16.99
CA MET A 102 5.01 -16.36 17.37
C MET A 102 6.19 -15.89 16.53
N ILE A 103 6.07 -14.64 16.06
CA ILE A 103 7.09 -14.04 15.18
C ILE A 103 8.32 -13.68 15.99
N GLU A 104 9.46 -14.27 15.66
CA GLU A 104 10.77 -13.98 16.23
C GLU A 104 11.63 -13.07 15.35
N GLY A 105 11.33 -13.00 14.06
CA GLY A 105 12.06 -12.15 13.13
C GLY A 105 11.53 -12.22 11.71
N ILE A 106 12.23 -11.50 10.84
CA ILE A 106 11.94 -11.44 9.41
C ILE A 106 13.26 -11.54 8.64
N PHE A 107 13.21 -12.16 7.45
CA PHE A 107 14.30 -12.19 6.50
C PHE A 107 13.79 -11.75 5.13
N THR A 108 14.49 -10.82 4.51
CA THR A 108 14.09 -10.17 3.25
C THR A 108 15.20 -10.26 2.21
N ASP A 109 14.89 -9.92 0.95
CA ASP A 109 15.91 -9.79 -0.12
C ASP A 109 17.00 -8.76 0.24
N GLY A 110 16.67 -7.76 1.06
CA GLY A 110 17.66 -6.80 1.57
C GLY A 110 18.63 -7.43 2.57
N ASP A 111 18.16 -8.34 3.42
CA ASP A 111 19.00 -9.10 4.34
C ASP A 111 19.94 -10.03 3.57
N LEU A 112 19.42 -10.69 2.53
CA LEU A 112 20.23 -11.56 1.66
C LEU A 112 21.40 -10.80 1.02
N ARG A 113 21.18 -9.59 0.53
CA ARG A 113 22.25 -8.76 -0.04
C ARG A 113 23.33 -8.46 1.00
N ARG A 114 22.92 -8.11 2.23
CA ARG A 114 23.87 -7.87 3.33
C ARG A 114 24.72 -9.10 3.66
N VAL A 115 24.10 -10.29 3.64
CA VAL A 115 24.83 -11.55 3.85
C VAL A 115 25.88 -11.79 2.76
N PHE A 116 25.57 -11.53 1.51
CA PHE A 116 26.55 -11.62 0.42
C PHE A 116 27.70 -10.63 0.56
N ASP A 117 27.41 -9.40 1.00
CA ASP A 117 28.43 -8.36 1.22
C ASP A 117 29.40 -8.72 2.36
N MET A 118 28.99 -9.58 3.30
CA MET A 118 29.85 -10.06 4.39
C MET A 118 30.91 -11.07 3.93
N GLY A 119 30.78 -11.62 2.72
CA GLY A 119 31.75 -12.59 2.17
C GLY A 119 31.80 -13.94 2.89
N VAL A 120 30.76 -14.28 3.66
CA VAL A 120 30.64 -15.54 4.40
C VAL A 120 30.03 -16.66 3.55
N ASP A 121 30.33 -17.91 3.86
CA ASP A 121 29.73 -19.05 3.17
C ASP A 121 28.26 -19.21 3.61
N VAL A 122 27.34 -18.76 2.76
CA VAL A 122 25.89 -18.80 2.97
C VAL A 122 25.34 -20.21 3.24
N ARG A 123 26.09 -21.27 2.88
CA ARG A 123 25.66 -22.67 3.06
C ARG A 123 25.73 -23.13 4.51
N GLN A 124 26.52 -22.45 5.33
CA GLN A 124 26.76 -22.80 6.73
C GLN A 124 25.95 -21.95 7.71
N LEU A 125 25.26 -20.93 7.20
CA LEU A 125 24.49 -20.01 8.04
C LEU A 125 23.12 -20.56 8.38
N SER A 126 22.72 -20.39 9.64
CA SER A 126 21.32 -20.54 10.05
C SER A 126 20.57 -19.26 9.78
N ILE A 127 19.24 -19.36 9.67
CA ILE A 127 18.42 -18.17 9.50
C ILE A 127 18.49 -17.25 10.72
N ALA A 128 18.69 -17.81 11.91
CA ALA A 128 18.82 -17.06 13.16
C ALA A 128 20.03 -16.11 13.18
N ASP A 129 21.11 -16.44 12.43
CA ASP A 129 22.34 -15.64 12.39
C ASP A 129 22.18 -14.37 11.54
N VAL A 130 21.20 -14.36 10.63
CA VAL A 130 21.10 -13.34 9.58
C VAL A 130 19.72 -12.64 9.51
N MET A 131 18.74 -13.12 10.25
CA MET A 131 17.41 -12.50 10.31
C MET A 131 17.47 -11.13 10.99
N THR A 132 16.56 -10.26 10.63
CA THR A 132 16.24 -9.09 11.44
C THR A 132 15.28 -9.51 12.56
N PRO A 133 15.70 -9.44 13.84
CA PRO A 133 14.85 -9.89 14.95
C PRO A 133 13.60 -9.01 15.11
N ALA A 134 12.51 -9.60 15.56
CA ALA A 134 11.33 -8.86 15.95
C ALA A 134 11.66 -7.94 17.14
N ILE A 135 11.28 -6.67 17.04
CA ILE A 135 11.39 -5.75 18.17
C ILE A 135 10.29 -6.14 19.16
N SER A 136 10.67 -6.62 20.35
CA SER A 136 9.70 -6.81 21.40
C SER A 136 9.04 -5.46 21.69
N PRO A 137 7.70 -5.37 21.75
CA PRO A 137 7.05 -4.14 22.17
C PRO A 137 7.55 -3.78 23.58
N PRO A 138 7.71 -2.48 23.87
CA PRO A 138 8.16 -2.00 25.17
C PRO A 138 7.20 -2.38 26.28
#